data_c599818b0e67c288d7e09752a3ae1edb
#
_entry.id   c599818b0e67c288d7e09752a3ae1edb
#
_cell.length_a   1.000
_cell.length_b   1.000
_cell.length_c   1.000
_cell.angle_alpha   90.00
_cell.angle_beta   90.00
_cell.angle_gamma   90.00
#
_symmetry.space_group_name_H-M   'P 1'
#
loop_
_entity.id
_entity.type
_entity.pdbx_description
1 polymer ?
#
loop_
_entity_poly.entity_id
_entity_poly.type
_entity_poly.pdbx_seq_one_letter_code
_entity_poly.pdbx_strand_id
1 'polypeptide(L)'
;MKEIRAQFTWLTAFYSPLVATLTGTFLESRGLKFSWSIATPGRPAVDALIDGTADVAQTTLSNAFGFLNQGKPSPCLHFGLTNEMDGFFLTARQADPDFSWKKLEGAELLILHGGQPMQMFKYACHRQGIDINKIKLIN
;
A
#
# COMPACT_ATOMS: atom_id res chain seq x y z
N MET A 1 26.18 17.16 6.59
CA MET A 1 25.02 16.26 6.87
C MET A 1 24.76 15.41 5.63
N LYS A 2 24.57 14.11 5.82
CA LYS A 2 24.17 13.22 4.72
C LYS A 2 22.69 13.47 4.41
N GLU A 3 22.38 13.70 3.14
CA GLU A 3 21.00 13.82 2.70
C GLU A 3 20.40 12.44 2.45
N ILE A 4 19.15 12.23 2.91
CA ILE A 4 18.33 11.06 2.66
C ILE A 4 17.08 11.53 1.92
N ARG A 5 16.86 10.98 0.72
CA ARG A 5 15.71 11.25 -0.12
C ARG A 5 14.69 10.15 0.07
N ALA A 6 13.48 10.50 0.48
CA ALA A 6 12.42 9.53 0.67
C ALA A 6 11.26 9.75 -0.30
N GLN A 7 10.65 8.66 -0.72
CA GLN A 7 9.40 8.71 -1.48
C GLN A 7 8.29 7.97 -0.76
N PHE A 8 7.13 8.61 -0.70
CA PHE A 8 5.93 8.07 -0.08
C PHE A 8 4.91 7.72 -1.14
N THR A 9 4.21 6.61 -0.95
CA THR A 9 3.10 6.24 -1.81
C THR A 9 1.96 7.26 -1.68
N TRP A 10 1.63 7.65 -0.44
CA TRP A 10 0.57 8.61 -0.13
C TRP A 10 0.88 9.31 1.18
N LEU A 11 0.35 10.51 1.35
CA LEU A 11 0.41 11.22 2.62
C LEU A 11 -1.00 11.21 3.23
N THR A 12 -1.23 10.33 4.18
CA THR A 12 -2.52 10.14 4.86
C THR A 12 -2.33 9.98 6.37
N ALA A 13 -3.41 10.17 7.13
CA ALA A 13 -3.41 9.94 8.58
C ALA A 13 -3.04 8.49 8.96
N PHE A 14 -3.24 7.54 8.05
CA PHE A 14 -2.85 6.14 8.23
C PHE A 14 -1.33 5.99 8.44
N TYR A 15 -0.53 6.91 7.89
CA TYR A 15 0.91 6.93 8.03
C TYR A 15 1.40 7.97 9.06
N SER A 16 0.61 8.24 10.11
CA SER A 16 0.93 9.24 11.13
C SER A 16 2.34 9.11 11.73
N PRO A 17 2.88 7.91 12.04
CA PRO A 17 4.25 7.80 12.55
C PRO A 17 5.29 8.33 11.58
N LEU A 18 5.05 8.13 10.29
CA LEU A 18 5.92 8.60 9.22
C LEU A 18 5.80 10.12 9.06
N VAL A 19 4.57 10.65 9.06
CA VAL A 19 4.33 12.10 9.03
C VAL A 19 4.99 12.78 10.22
N ALA A 20 4.88 12.21 11.42
CA ALA A 20 5.54 12.73 12.61
C ALA A 20 7.07 12.75 12.47
N THR A 21 7.65 11.74 11.82
CA THR A 21 9.09 11.68 11.54
C THR A 21 9.52 12.82 10.59
N LEU A 22 8.67 13.18 9.62
CA LEU A 22 8.94 14.27 8.66
C LEU A 22 8.86 15.66 9.30
N THR A 23 7.91 15.84 10.21
CA THR A 23 7.62 17.15 10.83
C THR A 23 8.39 17.39 12.12
N GLY A 24 8.90 16.32 12.75
CA GLY A 24 9.75 16.39 13.93
C GLY A 24 11.23 16.56 13.56
N THR A 25 12.03 17.05 14.47
CA THR A 25 13.47 17.26 14.29
C THR A 25 14.30 15.98 14.55
N PHE A 26 13.69 14.81 14.44
CA PHE A 26 14.33 13.53 14.80
C PHE A 26 15.53 13.19 13.92
N LEU A 27 15.46 13.53 12.65
CA LEU A 27 16.52 13.23 11.69
C LEU A 27 17.66 14.24 11.77
N GLU A 28 17.35 15.52 11.88
CA GLU A 28 18.31 16.59 12.06
C GLU A 28 19.14 16.39 13.34
N SER A 29 18.49 15.98 14.45
CA SER A 29 19.18 15.66 15.71
C SER A 29 20.17 14.50 15.58
N ARG A 30 20.04 13.68 14.54
CA ARG A 30 20.95 12.58 14.18
C ARG A 30 21.96 12.98 13.07
N GLY A 31 22.04 14.25 12.72
CA GLY A 31 22.94 14.75 11.68
C GLY A 31 22.53 14.40 10.26
N LEU A 32 21.26 14.04 10.04
CA LEU A 32 20.69 13.72 8.74
C LEU A 32 19.89 14.90 8.18
N LYS A 33 20.07 15.19 6.91
CA LYS A 33 19.16 16.06 6.14
C LYS A 33 18.17 15.18 5.42
N PHE A 34 16.91 15.58 5.43
CA PHE A 34 15.84 14.77 4.85
C PHE A 34 15.07 15.59 3.80
N SER A 35 14.89 14.99 2.64
CA SER A 35 13.96 15.48 1.63
C SER A 35 12.96 14.40 1.26
N TRP A 36 11.75 14.78 0.85
CA TRP A 36 10.73 13.81 0.53
C TRP A 36 9.84 14.25 -0.63
N SER A 37 9.24 13.27 -1.28
CA SER A 37 8.26 13.44 -2.36
C SER A 37 7.16 12.38 -2.26
N ILE A 38 6.06 12.60 -2.97
CA ILE A 38 4.96 11.64 -3.09
C ILE A 38 5.06 10.99 -4.47
N ALA A 39 4.80 9.68 -4.54
CA ALA A 39 4.74 8.94 -5.79
C ALA A 39 3.65 9.50 -6.70
N THR A 40 3.91 9.54 -7.98
CA THR A 40 2.95 10.00 -8.98
C THR A 40 2.04 8.85 -9.42
N PRO A 41 0.81 9.14 -9.88
CA PRO A 41 -0.06 8.12 -10.45
C PRO A 41 0.65 7.30 -11.54
N GLY A 42 0.51 5.99 -11.47
CA GLY A 42 1.14 5.06 -12.42
C GLY A 42 2.61 4.75 -12.18
N ARG A 43 3.28 5.40 -11.21
CA ARG A 43 4.66 5.13 -10.82
C ARG A 43 4.74 4.83 -9.32
N PRO A 44 4.82 3.55 -8.93
CA PRO A 44 4.95 3.14 -7.53
C PRO A 44 6.21 3.72 -6.87
N ALA A 45 6.15 3.95 -5.54
CA ALA A 45 7.29 4.50 -4.80
C ALA A 45 8.56 3.62 -4.88
N VAL A 46 8.41 2.31 -5.13
CA VAL A 46 9.54 1.40 -5.33
C VAL A 46 10.37 1.74 -6.57
N ASP A 47 9.77 2.33 -7.60
CA ASP A 47 10.48 2.68 -8.83
C ASP A 47 11.55 3.76 -8.56
N ALA A 48 11.32 4.64 -7.59
CA ALA A 48 12.30 5.64 -7.18
C ALA A 48 13.55 5.02 -6.50
N LEU A 49 13.40 3.85 -5.88
CA LEU A 49 14.55 3.09 -5.39
C LEU A 49 15.32 2.45 -6.53
N ILE A 50 14.61 1.91 -7.53
CA ILE A 50 15.21 1.23 -8.68
C ILE A 50 16.03 2.20 -9.53
N ASP A 51 15.51 3.40 -9.78
CA ASP A 51 16.20 4.41 -10.59
C ASP A 51 17.13 5.32 -9.78
N GLY A 52 17.24 5.10 -8.46
CA GLY A 52 18.14 5.84 -7.58
C GLY A 52 17.72 7.30 -7.31
N THR A 53 16.47 7.68 -7.57
CA THR A 53 15.94 9.00 -7.24
C THR A 53 15.50 9.14 -5.79
N ALA A 54 15.31 8.01 -5.08
CA ALA A 54 15.10 7.94 -3.64
C ALA A 54 16.06 6.93 -3.00
N ASP A 55 16.38 7.16 -1.73
CA ASP A 55 17.19 6.27 -0.90
C ASP A 55 16.33 5.38 -0.01
N VAL A 56 15.12 5.87 0.32
CA VAL A 56 14.12 5.18 1.14
C VAL A 56 12.75 5.38 0.51
N ALA A 57 11.93 4.34 0.50
CA ALA A 57 10.55 4.44 0.05
C ALA A 57 9.59 3.82 1.06
N GLN A 58 8.47 4.49 1.31
CA GLN A 58 7.32 3.87 1.97
C GLN A 58 6.52 3.15 0.90
N THR A 59 6.41 1.84 1.03
CA THR A 59 5.75 0.99 0.04
C THR A 59 5.15 -0.25 0.70
N THR A 60 4.38 -1.01 -0.05
CA THR A 60 3.81 -2.28 0.42
C THR A 60 4.69 -3.47 0.01
N LEU A 61 4.66 -4.54 0.78
CA LEU A 61 5.35 -5.80 0.45
C LEU A 61 4.90 -6.38 -0.90
N SER A 62 3.64 -6.16 -1.28
CA SER A 62 3.09 -6.66 -2.54
C SER A 62 3.82 -6.13 -3.78
N ASN A 63 4.47 -4.97 -3.70
CA ASN A 63 5.29 -4.45 -4.80
C ASN A 63 6.54 -5.32 -5.04
N ALA A 64 7.13 -5.91 -4.00
CA ALA A 64 8.24 -6.85 -4.14
C ALA A 64 7.79 -8.21 -4.69
N PHE A 65 6.59 -8.66 -4.35
CA PHE A 65 6.06 -9.95 -4.82
C PHE A 65 5.90 -10.02 -6.33
N GLY A 66 5.61 -8.90 -7.01
CA GLY A 66 5.55 -8.84 -8.46
C GLY A 66 6.86 -9.26 -9.14
N PHE A 67 8.00 -8.90 -8.56
CA PHE A 67 9.33 -9.31 -9.04
C PHE A 67 9.59 -10.78 -8.76
N LEU A 68 9.28 -11.24 -7.55
CA LEU A 68 9.46 -12.65 -7.16
C LEU A 68 8.63 -13.60 -8.03
N ASN A 69 7.39 -13.23 -8.37
CA ASN A 69 6.54 -14.01 -9.28
C ASN A 69 7.10 -14.11 -10.70
N GLN A 70 7.98 -13.19 -11.09
CA GLN A 70 8.70 -13.23 -12.37
C GLN A 70 10.06 -13.94 -12.26
N GLY A 71 10.37 -14.57 -11.12
CA GLY A 71 11.67 -15.18 -10.87
C GLY A 71 12.81 -14.17 -10.69
N LYS A 72 12.48 -12.89 -10.48
CA LYS A 72 13.47 -11.83 -10.26
C LYS A 72 13.66 -11.57 -8.77
N PRO A 73 14.86 -11.16 -8.32
CA PRO A 73 15.08 -10.77 -6.94
C PRO A 73 14.24 -9.53 -6.59
N SER A 74 13.92 -9.37 -5.31
CA SER A 74 13.31 -8.12 -4.83
C SER A 74 14.22 -6.94 -5.12
N PRO A 75 13.71 -5.84 -5.68
CA PRO A 75 14.51 -4.65 -5.99
C PRO A 75 14.86 -3.82 -4.75
N CYS A 76 14.31 -4.16 -3.59
CA CYS A 76 14.51 -3.43 -2.36
C CYS A 76 14.53 -4.36 -1.13
N LEU A 77 15.10 -3.86 -0.03
CA LEU A 77 15.05 -4.49 1.28
C LEU A 77 14.02 -3.75 2.14
N HIS A 78 13.13 -4.50 2.77
CA HIS A 78 12.23 -3.97 3.79
C HIS A 78 12.93 -4.02 5.15
N PHE A 79 13.10 -2.88 5.80
CA PHE A 79 13.86 -2.77 7.05
C PHE A 79 13.03 -2.22 8.22
N GLY A 80 11.83 -1.72 7.96
CA GLY A 80 10.95 -1.15 8.97
C GLY A 80 9.48 -1.31 8.62
N LEU A 81 8.64 -1.31 9.62
CA LEU A 81 7.21 -1.44 9.52
C LEU A 81 6.55 -0.17 10.06
N THR A 82 5.76 0.52 9.26
CA THR A 82 5.02 1.72 9.69
C THR A 82 3.69 1.36 10.31
N ASN A 83 3.06 0.29 9.82
CA ASN A 83 1.79 -0.21 10.30
C ASN A 83 1.85 -1.74 10.39
N GLU A 84 1.59 -2.28 11.55
CA GLU A 84 1.63 -3.73 11.78
C GLU A 84 0.35 -4.42 11.29
N MET A 85 -0.79 -3.74 11.34
CA MET A 85 -2.06 -4.27 10.89
C MET A 85 -2.69 -3.36 9.83
N ASP A 86 -2.87 -3.90 8.63
CA ASP A 86 -3.65 -3.29 7.56
C ASP A 86 -5.11 -3.73 7.71
N GLY A 87 -5.99 -2.81 8.08
CA GLY A 87 -7.42 -3.04 8.16
C GLY A 87 -8.12 -2.55 6.90
N PHE A 88 -8.70 -3.46 6.12
CA PHE A 88 -9.63 -3.10 5.04
C PHE A 88 -11.03 -3.57 5.41
N PHE A 89 -12.00 -2.70 5.21
CA PHE A 89 -13.39 -2.96 5.56
C PHE A 89 -14.26 -2.92 4.31
N LEU A 90 -15.21 -3.84 4.22
CA LEU A 90 -16.33 -3.72 3.31
C LEU A 90 -17.38 -2.83 3.96
N THR A 91 -17.74 -1.73 3.29
CA THR A 91 -18.75 -0.80 3.78
C THR A 91 -19.92 -0.76 2.81
N ALA A 92 -21.12 -0.71 3.31
CA ALA A 92 -22.34 -0.56 2.53
C ALA A 92 -23.09 0.73 2.93
N ARG A 93 -23.94 1.24 2.03
CA ARG A 93 -24.75 2.42 2.31
C ARG A 93 -25.83 2.16 3.36
N GLN A 94 -26.24 0.91 3.50
CA GLN A 94 -27.24 0.47 4.47
C GLN A 94 -26.70 -0.71 5.25
N ALA A 95 -27.12 -0.82 6.52
CA ALA A 95 -26.77 -1.96 7.33
C ALA A 95 -27.40 -3.25 6.76
N ASP A 96 -26.62 -4.31 6.71
CA ASP A 96 -27.10 -5.65 6.36
C ASP A 96 -26.71 -6.61 7.50
N PRO A 97 -27.63 -6.83 8.48
CA PRO A 97 -27.33 -7.67 9.64
C PRO A 97 -27.09 -9.14 9.24
N ASP A 98 -27.60 -9.55 8.08
CA ASP A 98 -27.44 -10.90 7.55
C ASP A 98 -26.35 -10.97 6.47
N PHE A 99 -25.39 -10.05 6.48
CA PHE A 99 -24.33 -10.02 5.50
C PHE A 99 -23.59 -11.36 5.42
N SER A 100 -23.39 -11.82 4.20
CA SER A 100 -22.51 -12.94 3.90
C SER A 100 -21.66 -12.61 2.66
N TRP A 101 -20.48 -13.16 2.60
CA TRP A 101 -19.58 -12.97 1.46
C TRP A 101 -20.24 -13.36 0.13
N LYS A 102 -21.14 -14.34 0.12
CA LYS A 102 -21.84 -14.80 -1.07
C LYS A 102 -22.71 -13.72 -1.71
N LYS A 103 -23.19 -12.76 -0.93
CA LYS A 103 -23.98 -11.62 -1.45
C LYS A 103 -23.17 -10.66 -2.32
N LEU A 104 -21.84 -10.77 -2.30
CA LEU A 104 -20.99 -10.00 -3.18
C LEU A 104 -21.05 -10.47 -4.63
N GLU A 105 -21.38 -11.76 -4.88
CA GLU A 105 -21.56 -12.25 -6.25
C GLU A 105 -22.80 -11.57 -6.87
N GLY A 106 -22.60 -10.88 -7.99
CA GLY A 106 -23.62 -10.07 -8.64
C GLY A 106 -23.68 -8.60 -8.16
N ALA A 107 -22.99 -8.27 -7.06
CA ALA A 107 -22.94 -6.91 -6.56
C ALA A 107 -21.93 -6.04 -7.33
N GLU A 108 -22.10 -4.72 -7.18
CA GLU A 108 -21.17 -3.69 -7.65
C GLU A 108 -20.35 -3.21 -6.46
N LEU A 109 -19.03 -3.23 -6.58
CA LEU A 109 -18.09 -2.87 -5.53
C LEU A 109 -17.10 -1.82 -6.03
N LEU A 110 -17.06 -0.67 -5.36
CA LEU A 110 -16.01 0.33 -5.54
C LEU A 110 -14.77 -0.10 -4.80
N ILE A 111 -13.67 -0.26 -5.53
CA ILE A 111 -12.38 -0.67 -4.96
C ILE A 111 -11.25 -0.09 -5.79
N LEU A 112 -10.16 0.33 -5.14
CA LEU A 112 -8.96 0.74 -5.83
C LEU A 112 -8.37 -0.45 -6.62
N HIS A 113 -8.32 -0.30 -7.95
CA HIS A 113 -7.75 -1.32 -8.83
C HIS A 113 -6.22 -1.32 -8.73
N GLY A 114 -5.66 -2.36 -8.18
CA GLY A 114 -4.23 -2.51 -7.98
C GLY A 114 -3.81 -2.31 -6.51
N GLY A 115 -2.51 -2.51 -6.26
CA GLY A 115 -1.94 -2.37 -4.92
C GLY A 115 -2.48 -3.37 -3.89
N GLN A 116 -2.20 -3.07 -2.63
CA GLN A 116 -2.52 -3.92 -1.49
C GLN A 116 -4.04 -4.17 -1.32
N PRO A 117 -4.92 -3.15 -1.41
CA PRO A 117 -6.36 -3.37 -1.21
C PRO A 117 -6.93 -4.44 -2.14
N MET A 118 -6.61 -4.37 -3.43
CA MET A 118 -7.06 -5.35 -4.42
C MET A 118 -6.51 -6.75 -4.15
N GLN A 119 -5.24 -6.87 -3.78
CA GLN A 119 -4.63 -8.18 -3.48
C GLN A 119 -5.26 -8.81 -2.24
N MET A 120 -5.50 -8.03 -1.20
CA MET A 120 -6.17 -8.50 0.01
C MET A 120 -7.62 -8.91 -0.27
N PHE A 121 -8.34 -8.15 -1.09
CA PHE A 121 -9.70 -8.50 -1.48
C PHE A 121 -9.75 -9.80 -2.29
N LYS A 122 -8.86 -9.97 -3.27
CA LYS A 122 -8.73 -11.23 -4.03
C LYS A 122 -8.47 -12.42 -3.11
N TYR A 123 -7.55 -12.25 -2.16
CA TYR A 123 -7.24 -13.28 -1.18
C TYR A 123 -8.45 -13.59 -0.29
N ALA A 124 -9.16 -12.57 0.19
CA ALA A 124 -10.37 -12.75 0.99
C ALA A 124 -11.47 -13.49 0.21
N CYS A 125 -11.73 -13.12 -1.04
CA CYS A 125 -12.66 -13.85 -1.92
C CYS A 125 -12.26 -15.31 -2.05
N HIS A 126 -10.99 -15.60 -2.32
CA HIS A 126 -10.48 -16.97 -2.41
C HIS A 126 -10.72 -17.75 -1.11
N ARG A 127 -10.41 -17.16 0.05
CA ARG A 127 -10.62 -17.79 1.37
C ARG A 127 -12.07 -18.04 1.69
N GLN A 128 -12.99 -17.21 1.18
CA GLN A 128 -14.43 -17.31 1.39
C GLN A 128 -15.15 -18.13 0.30
N GLY A 129 -14.42 -18.65 -0.68
CA GLY A 129 -15.00 -19.42 -1.79
C GLY A 129 -15.86 -18.57 -2.73
N ILE A 130 -15.53 -17.27 -2.90
CA ILE A 130 -16.26 -16.33 -3.73
C ILE A 130 -15.57 -16.21 -5.09
N ASP A 131 -16.35 -16.30 -6.15
CA ASP A 131 -15.87 -16.04 -7.50
C ASP A 131 -15.82 -14.53 -7.75
N ILE A 132 -14.62 -13.97 -7.70
CA ILE A 132 -14.42 -12.54 -7.91
C ILE A 132 -14.88 -12.05 -9.30
N ASN A 133 -14.90 -12.93 -10.31
CA ASN A 133 -15.36 -12.58 -11.64
C ASN A 133 -16.88 -12.30 -11.71
N LYS A 134 -17.62 -12.71 -10.70
CA LYS A 134 -19.03 -12.42 -10.54
C LYS A 134 -19.32 -11.09 -9.85
N ILE A 135 -18.29 -10.40 -9.38
CA ILE A 135 -18.41 -9.09 -8.73
C ILE A 135 -18.07 -8.01 -9.76
N LYS A 136 -18.97 -7.04 -9.94
CA LYS A 136 -18.67 -5.90 -10.79
C LYS A 136 -17.78 -4.91 -10.03
N LEU A 137 -16.48 -4.99 -10.29
CA LEU A 137 -15.50 -4.08 -9.69
C LEU A 137 -15.45 -2.76 -10.45
N ILE A 138 -15.60 -1.64 -9.74
CA ILE A 138 -15.48 -0.28 -10.24
C ILE A 138 -14.37 0.47 -9.50
N ASN A 139 -13.72 1.43 -10.20
CA ASN A 139 -12.57 2.19 -9.65
C ASN A 139 -13.00 3.63 -9.33
#